data_3d87f1871f0be94a43818d75740f35d5
#
_entry.id   3d87f1871f0be94a43818d75740f35d5
#
_cell.length_a   1.000
_cell.length_b   1.000
_cell.length_c   1.000
_cell.angle_alpha   90.00
_cell.angle_beta   90.00
_cell.angle_gamma   90.00
#
_symmetry.space_group_name_H-M   'P 1'
#
loop_
_entity.id
_entity.type
_entity.pdbx_description
1 polymer ?
#
loop_
_entity_poly.entity_id
_entity_poly.type
_entity_poly.pdbx_seq_one_letter_code
_entity_poly.pdbx_strand_id
1 'polypeptide(L)'
;MMKIRTLIVDDEPLARKGLDVRLSEFDDIEVIKLCSSGADAIETCKNEKIDLVFLDIQMPGMNGFEVARALSESTKILPAIVFVTAFDQFAVKAFEIHALDYILKPVDDNRLKQAVEKVHTYLKTQQDNAHKKKLASFVAGITGNNCEEILKKLATGDTLADKRYPESLAVKEQGEIIRVPAATIQWVDAAGDYMCLHCQDGQTHILRKTMKELEQELDPHLFVRVHRSAIVNTKQI
;
A
#
# COMPACT_ATOMS: atom_id res chain seq x y z
N MET A 1 4.58 11.10 -22.66
CA MET A 1 5.22 10.30 -21.60
C MET A 1 5.45 11.21 -20.41
N MET A 2 5.24 10.78 -19.16
CA MET A 2 5.50 11.63 -18.00
C MET A 2 7.01 11.66 -17.78
N LYS A 3 7.61 12.85 -17.73
CA LYS A 3 9.05 13.00 -17.51
C LYS A 3 9.40 12.77 -16.04
N ILE A 4 10.51 12.11 -15.79
CA ILE A 4 11.11 11.88 -14.48
C ILE A 4 11.93 13.10 -14.10
N ARG A 5 11.43 13.90 -13.16
CA ARG A 5 12.07 15.13 -12.71
C ARG A 5 13.27 14.79 -11.81
N THR A 6 14.46 15.10 -12.29
CA THR A 6 15.73 14.58 -11.76
C THR A 6 16.62 15.70 -11.25
N LEU A 7 17.29 15.48 -10.10
CA LEU A 7 18.40 16.28 -9.63
C LEU A 7 19.73 15.52 -9.77
N ILE A 8 20.79 16.26 -10.06
CA ILE A 8 22.17 15.78 -9.98
C ILE A 8 22.87 16.58 -8.89
N VAL A 9 23.40 15.89 -7.87
CA VAL A 9 24.00 16.49 -6.69
C VAL A 9 25.43 15.98 -6.53
N ASP A 10 26.40 16.85 -6.72
CA ASP A 10 27.82 16.52 -6.68
C ASP A 10 28.60 17.83 -6.52
N ASP A 11 29.66 17.90 -5.74
CA ASP A 11 30.44 19.12 -5.57
C ASP A 11 31.36 19.38 -6.78
N GLU A 12 31.72 18.32 -7.56
CA GLU A 12 32.57 18.42 -8.73
C GLU A 12 31.79 18.88 -9.99
N PRO A 13 32.08 20.06 -10.57
CA PRO A 13 31.35 20.57 -11.74
C PRO A 13 31.42 19.65 -12.96
N LEU A 14 32.55 18.97 -13.17
CA LEU A 14 32.75 18.07 -14.31
C LEU A 14 31.97 16.79 -14.16
N ALA A 15 31.86 16.26 -12.94
CA ALA A 15 31.04 15.07 -12.65
C ALA A 15 29.55 15.36 -12.90
N ARG A 16 29.02 16.51 -12.39
CA ARG A 16 27.66 16.95 -12.68
C ARG A 16 27.37 17.05 -14.16
N LYS A 17 28.25 17.77 -14.91
CA LYS A 17 28.06 17.95 -16.35
C LYS A 17 28.18 16.65 -17.13
N GLY A 18 29.12 15.79 -16.75
CA GLY A 18 29.32 14.49 -17.39
C GLY A 18 28.11 13.57 -17.23
N LEU A 19 27.46 13.59 -16.04
CA LEU A 19 26.23 12.83 -15.79
C LEU A 19 25.02 13.45 -16.51
N ASP A 20 24.91 14.77 -16.55
CA ASP A 20 23.86 15.50 -17.26
C ASP A 20 23.83 15.15 -18.76
N VAL A 21 25.02 15.18 -19.40
CA VAL A 21 25.15 14.78 -20.81
C VAL A 21 24.70 13.36 -21.06
N ARG A 22 25.07 12.39 -20.19
CA ARG A 22 24.64 10.99 -20.32
C ARG A 22 23.15 10.82 -20.09
N LEU A 23 22.57 11.54 -19.14
CA LEU A 23 21.14 11.49 -18.86
C LEU A 23 20.30 12.13 -19.97
N SER A 24 20.86 13.05 -20.76
CA SER A 24 20.17 13.64 -21.92
C SER A 24 19.88 12.63 -23.04
N GLU A 25 20.50 11.44 -23.03
CA GLU A 25 20.19 10.34 -23.96
C GLU A 25 18.89 9.61 -23.63
N PHE A 26 18.31 9.86 -22.46
CA PHE A 26 17.04 9.27 -22.00
C PHE A 26 15.90 10.27 -22.19
N ASP A 27 15.03 10.03 -23.16
CA ASP A 27 13.93 10.95 -23.54
C ASP A 27 12.96 11.27 -22.40
N ASP A 28 12.86 10.39 -21.42
CA ASP A 28 11.92 10.51 -20.29
C ASP A 28 12.54 11.05 -19.00
N ILE A 29 13.85 11.32 -18.99
CA ILE A 29 14.53 12.01 -17.88
C ILE A 29 14.59 13.52 -18.17
N GLU A 30 14.22 14.32 -17.18
CA GLU A 30 14.32 15.77 -17.20
C GLU A 30 15.18 16.25 -16.03
N VAL A 31 16.41 16.68 -16.31
CA VAL A 31 17.28 17.25 -15.28
C VAL A 31 16.81 18.66 -14.96
N ILE A 32 16.25 18.82 -13.74
CA ILE A 32 15.68 20.09 -13.27
C ILE A 32 16.79 21.03 -12.80
N LYS A 33 17.79 20.48 -12.09
CA LYS A 33 18.86 21.28 -11.53
C LYS A 33 20.13 20.46 -11.28
N LEU A 34 21.26 21.11 -11.43
CA LEU A 34 22.59 20.63 -11.03
C LEU A 34 22.97 21.30 -9.71
N CYS A 35 22.91 20.56 -8.62
CA CYS A 35 23.18 21.04 -7.26
C CYS A 35 24.66 20.81 -6.91
N SER A 36 25.34 21.81 -6.39
CA SER A 36 26.74 21.70 -5.96
C SER A 36 26.91 21.37 -4.47
N SER A 37 25.80 21.24 -3.76
CA SER A 37 25.81 20.92 -2.31
C SER A 37 24.53 20.22 -1.88
N GLY A 38 24.60 19.52 -0.76
CA GLY A 38 23.43 18.86 -0.15
C GLY A 38 22.35 19.86 0.29
N ALA A 39 22.74 21.04 0.78
CA ALA A 39 21.79 22.07 1.20
C ALA A 39 20.94 22.57 0.01
N ASP A 40 21.56 22.81 -1.14
CA ASP A 40 20.89 23.22 -2.37
C ASP A 40 19.91 22.14 -2.88
N ALA A 41 20.31 20.87 -2.79
CA ALA A 41 19.44 19.74 -3.14
C ALA A 41 18.22 19.64 -2.24
N ILE A 42 18.37 19.77 -0.92
CA ILE A 42 17.29 19.73 0.05
C ILE A 42 16.31 20.89 -0.18
N GLU A 43 16.81 22.10 -0.39
CA GLU A 43 15.99 23.27 -0.68
C GLU A 43 15.17 23.08 -1.96
N THR A 44 15.81 22.57 -3.02
CA THR A 44 15.13 22.30 -4.28
C THR A 44 14.02 21.25 -4.12
N CYS A 45 14.27 20.14 -3.41
CA CYS A 45 13.26 19.11 -3.15
C CYS A 45 12.08 19.57 -2.27
N LYS A 46 12.29 20.63 -1.45
CA LYS A 46 11.19 21.24 -0.67
C LYS A 46 10.27 22.10 -1.53
N ASN A 47 10.84 22.77 -2.52
CA ASN A 47 10.15 23.75 -3.34
C ASN A 47 9.57 23.16 -4.64
N GLU A 48 10.15 22.07 -5.12
CA GLU A 48 9.78 21.43 -6.38
C GLU A 48 9.54 19.92 -6.19
N LYS A 49 8.64 19.38 -6.99
CA LYS A 49 8.45 17.93 -7.07
C LYS A 49 9.63 17.31 -7.80
N ILE A 50 10.41 16.51 -7.12
CA ILE A 50 11.52 15.74 -7.68
C ILE A 50 11.18 14.24 -7.55
N ASP A 51 11.40 13.49 -8.60
CA ASP A 51 11.13 12.06 -8.66
C ASP A 51 12.40 11.22 -8.46
N LEU A 52 13.57 11.76 -8.84
CA LEU A 52 14.87 11.07 -8.81
C LEU A 52 15.99 12.01 -8.38
N VAL A 53 16.92 11.53 -7.57
CA VAL A 53 18.15 12.24 -7.18
C VAL A 53 19.35 11.33 -7.42
N PHE A 54 20.26 11.74 -8.32
CA PHE A 54 21.61 11.21 -8.36
C PHE A 54 22.46 11.99 -7.39
N LEU A 55 23.12 11.31 -6.45
CA LEU A 55 23.72 11.95 -5.28
C LEU A 55 25.12 11.43 -5.02
N ASP A 56 26.11 12.29 -4.99
CA ASP A 56 27.43 11.91 -4.49
C ASP A 56 27.42 11.77 -2.96
N ILE A 57 28.22 10.85 -2.47
CA ILE A 57 28.36 10.59 -1.04
C ILE A 57 29.32 11.59 -0.40
N GLN A 58 30.45 11.87 -1.02
CA GLN A 58 31.46 12.75 -0.44
C GLN A 58 31.37 14.16 -1.02
N MET A 59 30.73 15.02 -0.25
CA MET A 59 30.63 16.45 -0.55
C MET A 59 31.01 17.27 0.68
N PRO A 60 31.58 18.47 0.50
CA PRO A 60 31.90 19.39 1.60
C PRO A 60 30.64 19.79 2.39
N GLY A 61 30.80 19.86 3.70
CA GLY A 61 29.75 20.30 4.64
C GLY A 61 28.74 19.23 5.00
N MET A 62 28.01 18.69 4.02
CA MET A 62 27.00 17.65 4.24
C MET A 62 27.23 16.50 3.26
N ASN A 63 27.46 15.30 3.77
CA ASN A 63 27.63 14.11 2.93
C ASN A 63 26.30 13.59 2.37
N GLY A 64 26.36 12.75 1.32
CA GLY A 64 25.17 12.23 0.64
C GLY A 64 24.21 11.43 1.54
N PHE A 65 24.70 10.74 2.57
CA PHE A 65 23.87 10.03 3.51
C PHE A 65 23.07 10.98 4.40
N GLU A 66 23.68 12.09 4.81
CA GLU A 66 23.00 13.14 5.57
C GLU A 66 21.94 13.83 4.73
N VAL A 67 22.24 14.07 3.44
CA VAL A 67 21.24 14.59 2.47
C VAL A 67 20.07 13.63 2.33
N ALA A 68 20.30 12.34 2.10
CA ALA A 68 19.26 11.33 1.95
C ALA A 68 18.36 11.26 3.20
N ARG A 69 18.96 11.31 4.39
CA ARG A 69 18.24 11.35 5.66
C ARG A 69 17.39 12.61 5.79
N ALA A 70 17.97 13.79 5.52
CA ALA A 70 17.25 15.07 5.59
C ALA A 70 16.08 15.12 4.60
N LEU A 71 16.21 14.53 3.40
CA LEU A 71 15.14 14.39 2.44
C LEU A 71 14.02 13.51 2.97
N SER A 72 14.34 12.39 3.64
CA SER A 72 13.33 11.49 4.23
C SER A 72 12.51 12.16 5.34
N GLU A 73 13.10 13.09 6.08
CA GLU A 73 12.45 13.82 7.18
C GLU A 73 11.67 15.05 6.70
N SER A 74 12.07 15.64 5.56
CA SER A 74 11.56 16.95 5.12
C SER A 74 10.60 16.91 3.93
N THR A 75 10.51 15.81 3.19
CA THR A 75 9.66 15.69 2.00
C THR A 75 8.46 14.78 2.25
N LYS A 76 7.29 15.16 1.72
CA LYS A 76 6.07 14.32 1.81
C LYS A 76 6.17 13.03 0.99
N ILE A 77 6.93 13.08 -0.10
CA ILE A 77 7.20 11.95 -0.98
C ILE A 77 8.71 11.93 -1.19
N LEU A 78 9.36 10.89 -0.70
CA LEU A 78 10.80 10.72 -0.87
C LEU A 78 11.10 10.42 -2.34
N PRO A 79 12.00 11.20 -3.02
CA PRO A 79 12.45 10.85 -4.35
C PRO A 79 13.25 9.55 -4.35
N ALA A 80 13.31 8.85 -5.48
CA ALA A 80 14.25 7.75 -5.66
C ALA A 80 15.68 8.28 -5.54
N ILE A 81 16.54 7.62 -4.77
CA ILE A 81 17.93 8.01 -4.57
C ILE A 81 18.85 6.97 -5.22
N VAL A 82 19.71 7.44 -6.11
CA VAL A 82 20.80 6.66 -6.72
C VAL A 82 22.10 7.32 -6.34
N PHE A 83 22.95 6.62 -5.59
CA PHE A 83 24.29 7.15 -5.28
C PHE A 83 25.24 7.02 -6.47
N VAL A 84 26.03 8.07 -6.70
CA VAL A 84 27.07 8.10 -7.74
C VAL A 84 28.36 8.61 -7.10
N THR A 85 29.31 7.74 -6.82
CA THR A 85 30.49 8.08 -6.00
C THR A 85 31.75 7.35 -6.43
N ALA A 86 32.91 7.87 -6.06
CA ALA A 86 34.21 7.21 -6.29
C ALA A 86 34.52 6.08 -5.28
N PHE A 87 33.73 5.90 -4.24
CA PHE A 87 34.02 5.03 -3.11
C PHE A 87 33.15 3.77 -3.13
N ASP A 88 33.74 2.59 -3.16
CA ASP A 88 33.09 1.29 -3.16
C ASP A 88 32.63 0.83 -1.75
N GLN A 89 33.38 1.26 -0.73
CA GLN A 89 33.18 0.85 0.67
C GLN A 89 31.83 1.25 1.28
N PHE A 90 31.13 2.20 0.66
CA PHE A 90 29.84 2.69 1.16
C PHE A 90 28.61 1.97 0.59
N ALA A 91 28.80 1.00 -0.31
CA ALA A 91 27.71 0.30 -0.94
C ALA A 91 26.75 -0.37 0.06
N VAL A 92 27.29 -1.01 1.11
CA VAL A 92 26.47 -1.66 2.17
C VAL A 92 25.62 -0.62 2.90
N LYS A 93 26.20 0.52 3.26
CA LYS A 93 25.50 1.60 3.96
C LYS A 93 24.41 2.25 3.11
N ALA A 94 24.59 2.29 1.78
CA ALA A 94 23.58 2.78 0.86
C ALA A 94 22.32 1.92 0.88
N PHE A 95 22.45 0.59 1.03
CA PHE A 95 21.32 -0.32 1.19
C PHE A 95 20.58 -0.11 2.51
N GLU A 96 21.27 0.18 3.61
CA GLU A 96 20.66 0.44 4.92
C GLU A 96 19.69 1.63 4.91
N ILE A 97 19.96 2.64 4.10
CA ILE A 97 19.09 3.82 3.93
C ILE A 97 18.12 3.72 2.75
N HIS A 98 17.92 2.51 2.23
CA HIS A 98 16.98 2.24 1.15
C HIS A 98 17.24 3.01 -0.15
N ALA A 99 18.51 3.28 -0.49
CA ALA A 99 18.88 3.77 -1.80
C ALA A 99 18.44 2.77 -2.88
N LEU A 100 17.92 3.30 -3.98
CA LEU A 100 17.43 2.45 -5.07
C LEU A 100 18.57 1.76 -5.82
N ASP A 101 19.69 2.47 -5.97
CA ASP A 101 20.87 1.93 -6.63
C ASP A 101 22.16 2.68 -6.22
N TYR A 102 23.31 2.14 -6.69
CA TYR A 102 24.63 2.61 -6.37
C TYR A 102 25.55 2.48 -7.60
N ILE A 103 26.15 3.59 -8.06
CA ILE A 103 27.01 3.64 -9.24
C ILE A 103 28.38 4.12 -8.83
N LEU A 104 29.42 3.39 -9.23
CA LEU A 104 30.82 3.83 -9.04
C LEU A 104 31.26 4.76 -10.16
N LYS A 105 31.98 5.83 -9.80
CA LYS A 105 32.73 6.66 -10.75
C LYS A 105 34.05 5.93 -11.17
N PRO A 106 34.43 5.95 -12.45
CA PRO A 106 33.77 6.64 -13.56
C PRO A 106 32.47 5.96 -13.97
N VAL A 107 31.45 6.75 -14.28
CA VAL A 107 30.11 6.24 -14.63
C VAL A 107 30.18 5.51 -15.97
N ASP A 108 29.89 4.22 -15.95
CA ASP A 108 29.72 3.39 -17.15
C ASP A 108 28.31 3.53 -17.70
N ASP A 109 28.16 3.68 -19.01
CA ASP A 109 26.87 3.95 -19.67
C ASP A 109 25.89 2.76 -19.51
N ASN A 110 26.37 1.51 -19.55
CA ASN A 110 25.51 0.34 -19.33
C ASN A 110 25.03 0.28 -17.88
N ARG A 111 25.92 0.64 -16.95
CA ARG A 111 25.58 0.69 -15.53
C ARG A 111 24.54 1.78 -15.22
N LEU A 112 24.68 2.95 -15.86
CA LEU A 112 23.72 4.02 -15.77
C LEU A 112 22.35 3.58 -16.32
N LYS A 113 22.34 2.93 -17.50
CA LYS A 113 21.10 2.39 -18.10
C LYS A 113 20.37 1.41 -17.16
N GLN A 114 21.11 0.49 -16.53
CA GLN A 114 20.52 -0.44 -15.56
C GLN A 114 19.90 0.29 -14.36
N ALA A 115 20.55 1.35 -13.87
CA ALA A 115 20.02 2.15 -12.76
C ALA A 115 18.73 2.88 -13.17
N VAL A 116 18.70 3.47 -14.38
CA VAL A 116 17.52 4.12 -14.93
C VAL A 116 16.36 3.13 -15.11
N GLU A 117 16.61 1.91 -15.58
CA GLU A 117 15.59 0.85 -15.68
C GLU A 117 15.00 0.47 -14.31
N LYS A 118 15.83 0.42 -13.26
CA LYS A 118 15.35 0.22 -11.88
C LYS A 118 14.47 1.39 -11.41
N VAL A 119 14.86 2.63 -11.74
CA VAL A 119 14.08 3.84 -11.43
C VAL A 119 12.71 3.76 -12.08
N HIS A 120 12.61 3.40 -13.36
CA HIS A 120 11.33 3.22 -14.06
C HIS A 120 10.43 2.21 -13.35
N THR A 121 10.97 1.04 -13.02
CA THR A 121 10.23 -0.02 -12.32
C THR A 121 9.74 0.46 -10.96
N TYR A 122 10.59 1.13 -10.20
CA TYR A 122 10.26 1.67 -8.88
C TYR A 122 9.14 2.72 -8.95
N LEU A 123 9.28 3.72 -9.82
CA LEU A 123 8.29 4.79 -9.96
C LEU A 123 6.94 4.27 -10.47
N LYS A 124 6.93 3.29 -11.39
CA LYS A 124 5.72 2.61 -11.83
C LYS A 124 5.00 1.91 -10.66
N THR A 125 5.74 1.16 -9.86
CA THR A 125 5.17 0.46 -8.68
C THR A 125 4.61 1.46 -7.66
N GLN A 126 5.28 2.60 -7.44
CA GLN A 126 4.80 3.66 -6.56
C GLN A 126 3.50 4.30 -7.09
N GLN A 127 3.40 4.54 -8.40
CA GLN A 127 2.18 5.06 -9.03
C GLN A 127 1.02 4.06 -8.91
N ASP A 128 1.26 2.78 -9.18
CA ASP A 128 0.25 1.72 -9.06
C ASP A 128 -0.28 1.61 -7.62
N ASN A 129 0.60 1.68 -6.62
CA ASN A 129 0.23 1.67 -5.21
C ASN A 129 -0.56 2.93 -4.81
N ALA A 130 -0.19 4.10 -5.32
CA ALA A 130 -0.93 5.34 -5.08
C ALA A 130 -2.34 5.30 -5.71
N HIS A 131 -2.47 4.75 -6.92
CA HIS A 131 -3.77 4.51 -7.57
C HIS A 131 -4.63 3.53 -6.79
N LYS A 132 -4.06 2.39 -6.36
CA LYS A 132 -4.76 1.41 -5.52
C LYS A 132 -5.24 2.03 -4.20
N LYS A 133 -4.42 2.85 -3.54
CA LYS A 133 -4.82 3.58 -2.32
C LYS A 133 -5.97 4.55 -2.57
N LYS A 134 -5.92 5.34 -3.66
CA LYS A 134 -7.01 6.26 -4.03
C LYS A 134 -8.30 5.50 -4.34
N LEU A 135 -8.21 4.41 -5.10
CA LEU A 135 -9.37 3.56 -5.41
C LEU A 135 -9.96 2.94 -4.15
N ALA A 136 -9.11 2.39 -3.27
CA ALA A 136 -9.54 1.82 -2.02
C ALA A 136 -10.21 2.84 -1.09
N SER A 137 -9.69 4.08 -1.00
CA SER A 137 -10.32 5.14 -0.21
C SER A 137 -11.65 5.60 -0.81
N PHE A 138 -11.78 5.63 -2.14
CA PHE A 138 -13.03 5.94 -2.81
C PHE A 138 -14.10 4.87 -2.56
N VAL A 139 -13.73 3.59 -2.72
CA VAL A 139 -14.62 2.45 -2.43
C VAL A 139 -14.98 2.41 -0.94
N ALA A 140 -14.03 2.67 -0.03
CA ALA A 140 -14.29 2.76 1.41
C ALA A 140 -15.34 3.84 1.74
N GLY A 141 -15.27 5.00 1.07
CA GLY A 141 -16.25 6.08 1.22
C GLY A 141 -17.66 5.71 0.76
N ILE A 142 -17.78 4.81 -0.23
CA ILE A 142 -19.08 4.35 -0.75
C ILE A 142 -19.63 3.17 0.07
N THR A 143 -18.76 2.23 0.47
CA THR A 143 -19.17 0.96 1.09
C THR A 143 -19.12 0.98 2.63
N GLY A 144 -18.55 2.03 3.23
CA GLY A 144 -18.31 2.10 4.69
C GLY A 144 -17.24 1.15 5.23
N ASN A 145 -16.53 0.43 4.35
CA ASN A 145 -15.49 -0.53 4.72
C ASN A 145 -14.15 0.15 5.00
N ASN A 146 -13.29 -0.48 5.81
CA ASN A 146 -11.97 0.04 6.11
C ASN A 146 -11.05 -0.03 4.87
N CYS A 147 -10.38 1.09 4.55
CA CYS A 147 -9.47 1.21 3.41
C CYS A 147 -8.35 0.15 3.41
N GLU A 148 -7.83 -0.24 4.60
CA GLU A 148 -6.78 -1.25 4.73
C GLU A 148 -7.24 -2.66 4.37
N GLU A 149 -8.50 -3.01 4.68
CA GLU A 149 -9.09 -4.30 4.29
C GLU A 149 -9.27 -4.38 2.77
N ILE A 150 -9.71 -3.29 2.13
CA ILE A 150 -9.86 -3.21 0.68
C ILE A 150 -8.51 -3.37 -0.01
N LEU A 151 -7.46 -2.71 0.51
CA LEU A 151 -6.10 -2.83 -0.02
C LEU A 151 -5.54 -4.26 0.10
N LYS A 152 -5.77 -4.94 1.23
CA LYS A 152 -5.38 -6.35 1.41
C LYS A 152 -6.06 -7.26 0.39
N LYS A 153 -7.35 -7.10 0.17
CA LYS A 153 -8.11 -7.89 -0.82
C LYS A 153 -7.65 -7.64 -2.25
N LEU A 154 -7.35 -6.38 -2.60
CA LEU A 154 -6.78 -6.04 -3.90
C LEU A 154 -5.37 -6.63 -4.12
N ALA A 155 -4.58 -6.79 -3.06
CA ALA A 155 -3.24 -7.38 -3.13
C ALA A 155 -3.26 -8.90 -3.25
N THR A 156 -4.27 -9.58 -2.69
CA THR A 156 -4.45 -11.04 -2.77
C THR A 156 -5.15 -11.50 -4.04
N GLY A 157 -5.63 -10.56 -4.89
CA GLY A 157 -6.42 -10.88 -6.08
C GLY A 157 -7.84 -11.35 -5.76
N ASP A 158 -8.23 -11.29 -4.49
CA ASP A 158 -9.60 -11.53 -4.09
C ASP A 158 -10.49 -10.43 -4.68
N THR A 159 -11.47 -10.84 -5.46
CA THR A 159 -12.52 -9.94 -5.94
C THR A 159 -13.17 -9.26 -4.75
N LEU A 160 -13.50 -7.98 -4.88
CA LEU A 160 -14.45 -7.24 -4.03
C LEU A 160 -15.87 -7.84 -4.22
N ALA A 161 -15.97 -9.18 -4.26
CA ALA A 161 -17.24 -9.84 -4.17
C ALA A 161 -17.76 -9.50 -2.78
N ASP A 162 -18.90 -8.81 -2.74
CA ASP A 162 -19.76 -8.72 -1.57
C ASP A 162 -19.62 -10.02 -0.78
N LYS A 163 -19.31 -9.91 0.51
CA LYS A 163 -19.43 -11.05 1.40
C LYS A 163 -20.89 -11.47 1.29
N ARG A 164 -21.20 -12.33 0.30
CA ARG A 164 -22.55 -12.87 0.18
C ARG A 164 -22.73 -13.72 1.41
N TYR A 165 -23.41 -13.15 2.39
CA TYR A 165 -23.86 -13.91 3.54
C TYR A 165 -24.74 -15.05 3.02
N PRO A 166 -24.66 -16.24 3.60
CA PRO A 166 -25.42 -17.37 3.12
C PRO A 166 -26.91 -17.04 3.18
N GLU A 167 -27.62 -17.24 2.08
CA GLU A 167 -29.06 -17.07 2.00
C GLU A 167 -29.81 -18.06 2.91
N SER A 168 -29.14 -19.14 3.36
CA SER A 168 -29.69 -20.14 4.27
C SER A 168 -28.62 -20.73 5.18
N LEU A 169 -28.96 -20.99 6.43
CA LEU A 169 -28.11 -21.70 7.39
C LEU A 169 -28.39 -23.21 7.32
N ALA A 170 -27.32 -24.02 7.32
CA ALA A 170 -27.44 -25.47 7.38
C ALA A 170 -27.55 -25.91 8.85
N VAL A 171 -28.68 -26.51 9.22
CA VAL A 171 -28.96 -27.03 10.55
C VAL A 171 -29.11 -28.56 10.48
N LYS A 172 -28.44 -29.26 11.41
CA LYS A 172 -28.55 -30.73 11.49
C LYS A 172 -29.61 -31.11 12.50
N GLU A 173 -30.74 -31.61 12.03
CA GLU A 173 -31.83 -32.12 12.86
C GLU A 173 -32.16 -33.59 12.53
N GLN A 174 -32.29 -34.41 13.54
CA GLN A 174 -32.65 -35.86 13.41
C GLN A 174 -31.82 -36.67 12.43
N GLY A 175 -30.56 -36.22 12.17
CA GLY A 175 -29.64 -36.88 11.23
C GLY A 175 -29.69 -36.33 9.80
N GLU A 176 -30.63 -35.46 9.49
CA GLU A 176 -30.73 -34.75 8.20
C GLU A 176 -30.21 -33.34 8.28
N ILE A 177 -29.78 -32.77 7.12
CA ILE A 177 -29.36 -31.39 7.03
C ILE A 177 -30.49 -30.57 6.42
N ILE A 178 -31.08 -29.70 7.23
CA ILE A 178 -32.15 -28.79 6.83
C ILE A 178 -31.52 -27.44 6.51
N ARG A 179 -31.95 -26.77 5.43
CA ARG A 179 -31.54 -25.41 5.09
C ARG A 179 -32.61 -24.41 5.55
N VAL A 180 -32.30 -23.63 6.58
CA VAL A 180 -33.17 -22.58 7.11
C VAL A 180 -32.83 -21.27 6.40
N PRO A 181 -33.75 -20.67 5.60
CA PRO A 181 -33.52 -19.41 4.93
C PRO A 181 -33.26 -18.29 5.94
N ALA A 182 -32.15 -17.52 5.78
CA ALA A 182 -31.81 -16.45 6.71
C ALA A 182 -32.92 -15.38 6.80
N ALA A 183 -33.63 -15.13 5.70
CA ALA A 183 -34.72 -14.18 5.64
C ALA A 183 -35.93 -14.56 6.54
N THR A 184 -36.11 -15.82 6.88
CA THR A 184 -37.21 -16.30 7.74
C THR A 184 -36.87 -16.24 9.22
N ILE A 185 -35.60 -16.07 9.59
CA ILE A 185 -35.14 -16.00 10.98
C ILE A 185 -35.51 -14.63 11.55
N GLN A 186 -36.28 -14.63 12.62
CA GLN A 186 -36.67 -13.42 13.35
C GLN A 186 -35.59 -13.01 14.38
N TRP A 187 -35.16 -13.99 15.17
CA TRP A 187 -34.15 -13.80 16.19
C TRP A 187 -33.45 -15.10 16.56
N VAL A 188 -32.31 -14.99 17.20
CA VAL A 188 -31.49 -16.10 17.67
C VAL A 188 -31.18 -15.91 19.14
N ASP A 189 -31.30 -16.93 19.95
CA ASP A 189 -30.83 -16.94 21.33
C ASP A 189 -29.92 -18.11 21.63
N ALA A 190 -29.16 -18.00 22.72
CA ALA A 190 -28.23 -19.01 23.18
C ALA A 190 -28.88 -19.88 24.27
N ALA A 191 -28.89 -21.18 24.06
CA ALA A 191 -29.27 -22.19 25.04
C ALA A 191 -28.07 -23.11 25.35
N GLY A 192 -27.23 -22.71 26.26
CA GLY A 192 -25.96 -23.40 26.56
C GLY A 192 -24.99 -23.38 25.37
N ASP A 193 -24.61 -24.57 24.89
CA ASP A 193 -23.69 -24.72 23.72
C ASP A 193 -24.43 -24.71 22.37
N TYR A 194 -25.73 -24.41 22.38
CA TYR A 194 -26.59 -24.40 21.19
C TYR A 194 -27.20 -23.04 20.95
N MET A 195 -27.45 -22.72 19.70
CA MET A 195 -28.17 -21.52 19.25
C MET A 195 -29.54 -21.95 18.74
N CYS A 196 -30.57 -21.28 19.21
CA CYS A 196 -31.96 -21.47 18.78
C CYS A 196 -32.31 -20.42 17.74
N LEU A 197 -32.62 -20.84 16.52
CA LEU A 197 -33.07 -19.98 15.43
C LEU A 197 -34.60 -19.96 15.43
N HIS A 198 -35.19 -18.83 15.80
CA HIS A 198 -36.64 -18.65 15.82
C HIS A 198 -37.11 -18.08 14.49
N CYS A 199 -37.96 -18.83 13.78
CA CYS A 199 -38.44 -18.49 12.44
C CYS A 199 -39.87 -17.94 12.44
N GLN A 200 -40.24 -17.24 11.36
CA GLN A 200 -41.57 -16.62 11.17
C GLN A 200 -42.73 -17.62 11.22
N ASP A 201 -42.51 -18.85 10.81
CA ASP A 201 -43.49 -19.93 10.83
C ASP A 201 -43.73 -20.53 12.24
N GLY A 202 -43.08 -19.97 13.25
CA GLY A 202 -43.12 -20.44 14.63
C GLY A 202 -42.20 -21.65 14.90
N GLN A 203 -41.45 -22.12 13.92
CA GLN A 203 -40.49 -23.20 14.12
C GLN A 203 -39.23 -22.67 14.79
N THR A 204 -38.59 -23.51 15.61
CA THR A 204 -37.31 -23.21 16.25
C THR A 204 -36.33 -24.31 15.86
N HIS A 205 -35.25 -23.91 15.18
CA HIS A 205 -34.20 -24.82 14.79
C HIS A 205 -32.99 -24.69 15.72
N ILE A 206 -32.35 -25.80 16.06
CA ILE A 206 -31.23 -25.85 17.01
C ILE A 206 -29.93 -26.10 16.26
N LEU A 207 -28.96 -25.19 16.45
CA LEU A 207 -27.68 -25.21 15.78
C LEU A 207 -26.53 -25.20 16.79
N ARG A 208 -25.57 -26.12 16.64
CA ARG A 208 -24.37 -26.14 17.48
C ARG A 208 -23.30 -25.21 16.89
N LYS A 209 -23.35 -23.95 17.26
CA LYS A 209 -22.38 -22.91 16.95
C LYS A 209 -22.24 -21.93 18.11
N THR A 210 -21.23 -21.10 18.08
CA THR A 210 -21.12 -20.00 19.04
C THR A 210 -21.84 -18.76 18.49
N MET A 211 -22.29 -17.89 19.39
CA MET A 211 -22.91 -16.60 19.02
C MET A 211 -21.99 -15.76 18.12
N LYS A 212 -20.66 -15.82 18.36
CA LYS A 212 -19.66 -15.11 17.57
C LYS A 212 -19.54 -15.65 16.14
N GLU A 213 -19.62 -16.95 15.94
CA GLU A 213 -19.61 -17.57 14.61
C GLU A 213 -20.86 -17.21 13.82
N LEU A 214 -22.04 -17.24 14.47
CA LEU A 214 -23.29 -16.81 13.85
C LEU A 214 -23.30 -15.33 13.47
N GLU A 215 -22.77 -14.47 14.33
CA GLU A 215 -22.61 -13.02 14.05
C GLU A 215 -21.73 -12.76 12.83
N GLN A 216 -20.74 -13.63 12.54
CA GLN A 216 -19.89 -13.54 11.36
C GLN A 216 -20.53 -14.11 10.08
N GLU A 217 -21.46 -15.06 10.22
CA GLU A 217 -22.17 -15.69 9.10
C GLU A 217 -23.41 -14.92 8.67
N LEU A 218 -24.10 -14.26 9.58
CA LEU A 218 -25.33 -13.52 9.29
C LEU A 218 -25.02 -12.13 8.74
N ASP A 219 -25.86 -11.64 7.82
CA ASP A 219 -25.71 -10.30 7.24
C ASP A 219 -25.90 -9.22 8.31
N PRO A 220 -24.89 -8.41 8.64
CA PRO A 220 -24.98 -7.36 9.65
C PRO A 220 -25.92 -6.22 9.28
N HIS A 221 -26.36 -6.11 8.00
CA HIS A 221 -27.42 -5.19 7.60
C HIS A 221 -28.83 -5.67 7.97
N LEU A 222 -28.97 -6.96 8.25
CA LEU A 222 -30.22 -7.59 8.65
C LEU A 222 -30.22 -8.04 10.11
N PHE A 223 -29.07 -8.47 10.62
CA PHE A 223 -28.94 -9.09 11.93
C PHE A 223 -28.04 -8.27 12.84
N VAL A 224 -28.57 -7.85 13.97
CA VAL A 224 -27.83 -7.06 14.96
C VAL A 224 -27.78 -7.83 16.29
N ARG A 225 -26.59 -7.95 16.85
CA ARG A 225 -26.41 -8.52 18.19
C ARG A 225 -26.83 -7.51 19.23
N VAL A 226 -27.95 -7.80 19.91
CA VAL A 226 -28.53 -6.92 20.93
C VAL A 226 -28.14 -7.32 22.36
N HIS A 227 -27.67 -8.54 22.55
CA HIS A 227 -27.21 -9.05 23.84
C HIS A 227 -26.06 -10.07 23.65
N ARG A 228 -25.31 -10.37 24.74
CA ARG A 228 -24.30 -11.45 24.72
C ARG A 228 -24.83 -12.80 24.25
N SER A 229 -26.13 -13.03 24.41
CA SER A 229 -26.84 -14.29 24.07
C SER A 229 -27.97 -14.09 23.06
N ALA A 230 -28.06 -12.95 22.35
CA ALA A 230 -29.15 -12.70 21.41
C ALA A 230 -28.74 -11.88 20.19
N ILE A 231 -29.18 -12.33 19.01
CA ILE A 231 -29.10 -11.63 17.72
C ILE A 231 -30.51 -11.48 17.17
N VAL A 232 -30.85 -10.34 16.61
CA VAL A 232 -32.22 -10.02 16.15
C VAL A 232 -32.17 -9.55 14.70
N ASN A 233 -33.16 -9.96 13.90
CA ASN A 233 -33.36 -9.51 12.54
C ASN A 233 -34.11 -8.18 12.53
N THR A 234 -33.48 -7.10 12.14
CA THR A 234 -34.03 -5.74 12.18
C THR A 234 -35.18 -5.49 11.22
N LYS A 235 -35.41 -6.38 10.24
CA LYS A 235 -36.55 -6.31 9.31
C LYS A 235 -37.77 -7.11 9.77
N GLN A 236 -37.63 -7.84 10.87
CA GLN A 236 -38.66 -8.78 11.36
C GLN A 236 -39.22 -8.40 12.75
N ILE A 237 -38.85 -7.21 13.25
CA ILE A 237 -39.37 -6.63 14.50
C ILE A 237 -40.42 -5.58 14.16
#